data_d388d1f7dd50678324922b6104a3227b
#
_entry.id   d388d1f7dd50678324922b6104a3227b
#
_cell.length_a   1.000
_cell.length_b   1.000
_cell.length_c   1.000
_cell.angle_alpha   90.00
_cell.angle_beta   90.00
_cell.angle_gamma   90.00
#
_symmetry.space_group_name_H-M   'P 1'
#
loop_
_entity.id
_entity.type
_entity.pdbx_description
1 polymer ?
#
loop_
_entity_poly.entity_id
_entity_poly.type
_entity_poly.pdbx_seq_one_letter_code
_entity_poly.pdbx_strand_id
1 'polypeptide(L)'
;NYHKMSRLLAKRLPLAMVEFSRGCVYRCDFCASKITLALGYRKKSPQRCAEEVKHLHKLGFKEFWLADDIFTSDQKWATQVCDAITRTGADMVWTCTNGIRVESADDNLFRSLRRSGCYRVSFGFESGNDRVLKEFGKGGRATIDQARKAVRMARSAGIDTGGYFMVGLSVDTEESMKDTIEFARTIPVDMMKCSIAIAFPGTKMFNNYVEKGLIRSFDWDEYMMYTTQDLFTHEHLSYETIQKYIRKFYRHCILFNPSFIIRRIFRGIRTGEFFWDAYYAIKFYLMPTTGEK
;
A
#
# COMPACT_ATOMS: atom_id res chain seq x y z
N ASN A 1 6.30 -16.34 16.07
CA ASN A 1 5.54 -15.44 16.94
C ASN A 1 4.57 -14.53 16.14
N TYR A 2 3.82 -15.15 15.23
CA TYR A 2 2.79 -14.53 14.40
C TYR A 2 1.76 -13.74 15.24
N HIS A 3 1.38 -14.27 16.41
CA HIS A 3 0.41 -13.62 17.30
C HIS A 3 0.87 -12.32 17.96
N LYS A 4 2.18 -12.09 18.14
CA LYS A 4 2.66 -10.83 18.72
C LYS A 4 2.60 -9.67 17.74
N MET A 5 2.95 -9.90 16.48
CA MET A 5 2.89 -8.87 15.44
C MET A 5 1.44 -8.55 15.04
N SER A 6 0.58 -9.56 14.96
CA SER A 6 -0.81 -9.37 14.57
C SER A 6 -1.63 -8.56 15.57
N ARG A 7 -1.33 -8.65 16.88
CA ARG A 7 -1.98 -7.82 17.93
C ARG A 7 -1.84 -6.32 17.72
N LEU A 8 -0.82 -5.89 16.99
CA LEU A 8 -0.49 -4.48 16.78
C LEU A 8 -1.14 -3.88 15.53
N LEU A 9 -1.53 -4.73 14.59
CA LEU A 9 -2.02 -4.31 13.27
C LEU A 9 -3.46 -4.78 13.02
N ALA A 10 -3.90 -5.82 13.72
CA ALA A 10 -5.25 -6.38 13.61
C ALA A 10 -6.22 -5.65 14.53
N LYS A 11 -7.44 -5.45 14.06
CA LYS A 11 -8.53 -4.88 14.84
C LYS A 11 -9.18 -5.92 15.75
N ARG A 12 -9.25 -7.17 15.31
CA ARG A 12 -9.82 -8.30 16.05
C ARG A 12 -8.95 -9.54 15.89
N LEU A 13 -8.86 -10.35 16.93
CA LEU A 13 -8.14 -11.62 16.92
C LEU A 13 -9.08 -12.77 17.27
N PRO A 14 -8.82 -13.99 16.79
CA PRO A 14 -7.75 -14.36 15.84
C PRO A 14 -8.02 -13.90 14.40
N LEU A 15 -6.94 -13.68 13.65
CA LEU A 15 -7.00 -13.30 12.25
C LEU A 15 -6.49 -14.40 11.31
N ALA A 16 -6.99 -14.43 10.07
CA ALA A 16 -6.52 -15.28 8.98
C ALA A 16 -6.03 -14.46 7.78
N MET A 17 -5.14 -15.03 6.98
CA MET A 17 -4.83 -14.51 5.64
C MET A 17 -5.72 -15.23 4.62
N VAL A 18 -6.29 -14.48 3.68
CA VAL A 18 -7.22 -15.00 2.66
C VAL A 18 -6.83 -14.46 1.29
N GLU A 19 -6.92 -15.29 0.27
CA GLU A 19 -6.70 -14.89 -1.11
C GLU A 19 -7.93 -15.26 -1.95
N PHE A 20 -8.59 -14.26 -2.53
CA PHE A 20 -9.77 -14.42 -3.38
C PHE A 20 -9.43 -14.38 -4.87
N SER A 21 -8.39 -13.61 -5.21
CA SER A 21 -7.86 -13.53 -6.56
C SER A 21 -6.34 -13.57 -6.55
N ARG A 22 -5.74 -13.96 -7.66
CA ARG A 22 -4.30 -14.07 -7.85
C ARG A 22 -3.89 -13.48 -9.18
N GLY A 23 -2.78 -12.71 -9.16
CA GLY A 23 -2.23 -12.04 -10.32
C GLY A 23 -2.75 -10.62 -10.49
N CYS A 24 -2.11 -9.87 -11.38
CA CYS A 24 -2.40 -8.48 -11.65
C CYS A 24 -2.51 -8.22 -13.16
N VAL A 25 -3.52 -7.48 -13.61
CA VAL A 25 -3.71 -7.10 -15.02
C VAL A 25 -2.77 -5.99 -15.47
N TYR A 26 -2.18 -5.26 -14.52
CA TYR A 26 -1.35 -4.09 -14.80
C TYR A 26 0.11 -4.49 -15.07
N ARG A 27 0.84 -3.60 -15.72
CA ARG A 27 2.25 -3.80 -16.11
C ARG A 27 3.08 -2.62 -15.59
N CYS A 28 3.11 -2.43 -14.27
CA CYS A 28 3.94 -1.40 -13.68
C CYS A 28 5.42 -1.76 -13.84
N ASP A 29 6.24 -0.82 -14.28
CA ASP A 29 7.64 -1.06 -14.67
C ASP A 29 8.53 -1.57 -13.53
N PHE A 30 8.19 -1.23 -12.29
CA PHE A 30 8.90 -1.63 -11.07
C PHE A 30 8.40 -2.94 -10.45
N CYS A 31 7.24 -3.44 -10.88
CA CYS A 31 6.52 -4.47 -10.15
C CYS A 31 6.83 -5.88 -10.65
N ALA A 32 7.27 -6.75 -9.74
CA ALA A 32 7.58 -8.14 -10.03
C ALA A 32 6.34 -9.06 -10.12
N SER A 33 5.13 -8.60 -9.78
CA SER A 33 3.92 -9.45 -9.77
C SER A 33 3.68 -10.18 -11.09
N LYS A 34 3.99 -9.55 -12.23
CA LYS A 34 3.87 -10.19 -13.55
C LYS A 34 4.83 -11.35 -13.76
N ILE A 35 5.99 -11.29 -13.13
CA ILE A 35 7.06 -12.28 -13.28
C ILE A 35 6.77 -13.46 -12.36
N THR A 36 6.42 -13.18 -11.12
CA THR A 36 6.18 -14.20 -10.09
C THR A 36 4.85 -14.93 -10.26
N LEU A 37 3.84 -14.30 -10.88
CA LEU A 37 2.48 -14.80 -11.00
C LEU A 37 2.01 -15.04 -12.44
N ALA A 38 2.92 -15.21 -13.38
CA ALA A 38 2.88 -15.29 -14.84
C ALA A 38 1.55 -15.71 -15.56
N LEU A 39 0.58 -16.27 -14.86
CA LEU A 39 -0.61 -16.94 -15.44
C LEU A 39 -1.85 -16.02 -15.57
N GLY A 40 -1.68 -14.69 -15.55
CA GLY A 40 -2.80 -13.76 -15.67
C GLY A 40 -3.63 -13.63 -14.39
N TYR A 41 -4.72 -12.86 -14.48
CA TYR A 41 -5.62 -12.59 -13.35
C TYR A 41 -6.67 -13.69 -13.20
N ARG A 42 -6.69 -14.39 -12.07
CA ARG A 42 -7.59 -15.48 -11.76
C ARG A 42 -8.41 -15.15 -10.53
N LYS A 43 -9.69 -15.50 -10.53
CA LYS A 43 -10.64 -15.15 -9.46
C LYS A 43 -11.40 -16.38 -9.01
N LYS A 44 -11.64 -16.51 -7.72
CA LYS A 44 -12.66 -17.44 -7.19
C LYS A 44 -14.06 -16.88 -7.50
N SER A 45 -15.08 -17.74 -7.52
CA SER A 45 -16.45 -17.23 -7.60
C SER A 45 -16.82 -16.46 -6.33
N PRO A 46 -17.71 -15.44 -6.40
CA PRO A 46 -18.17 -14.72 -5.22
C PRO A 46 -18.73 -15.63 -4.12
N GLN A 47 -19.43 -16.70 -4.52
CA GLN A 47 -19.95 -17.73 -3.62
C GLN A 47 -18.84 -18.46 -2.87
N ARG A 48 -17.79 -18.87 -3.58
CA ARG A 48 -16.63 -19.53 -2.97
C ARG A 48 -15.92 -18.64 -1.97
N CYS A 49 -15.74 -17.35 -2.29
CA CYS A 49 -15.16 -16.38 -1.36
C CYS A 49 -16.01 -16.26 -0.07
N ALA A 50 -17.31 -16.17 -0.22
CA ALA A 50 -18.23 -16.09 0.91
C ALA A 50 -18.25 -17.36 1.78
N GLU A 51 -18.16 -18.55 1.15
CA GLU A 51 -18.06 -19.84 1.86
C GLU A 51 -16.77 -19.91 2.69
N GLU A 52 -15.64 -19.43 2.17
CA GLU A 52 -14.36 -19.38 2.90
C GLU A 52 -14.48 -18.46 4.12
N VAL A 53 -15.06 -17.27 3.97
CA VAL A 53 -15.27 -16.35 5.10
C VAL A 53 -16.20 -16.97 6.14
N LYS A 54 -17.31 -17.59 5.72
CA LYS A 54 -18.23 -18.29 6.61
C LYS A 54 -17.55 -19.45 7.35
N HIS A 55 -16.68 -20.19 6.67
CA HIS A 55 -15.91 -21.27 7.28
C HIS A 55 -14.94 -20.75 8.33
N LEU A 56 -14.18 -19.72 8.02
CA LEU A 56 -13.26 -19.07 8.98
C LEU A 56 -14.02 -18.54 10.21
N HIS A 57 -15.18 -17.92 10.02
CA HIS A 57 -16.01 -17.47 11.12
C HIS A 57 -16.45 -18.63 12.03
N LYS A 58 -16.86 -19.77 11.45
CA LYS A 58 -17.19 -20.99 12.21
C LYS A 58 -16.00 -21.55 12.99
N LEU A 59 -14.77 -21.41 12.48
CA LEU A 59 -13.54 -21.78 13.17
C LEU A 59 -13.11 -20.78 14.27
N GLY A 60 -13.90 -19.72 14.48
CA GLY A 60 -13.67 -18.72 15.53
C GLY A 60 -12.82 -17.52 15.12
N PHE A 61 -12.37 -17.41 13.87
CA PHE A 61 -11.68 -16.23 13.37
C PHE A 61 -12.61 -15.00 13.41
N LYS A 62 -12.05 -13.85 13.74
CA LYS A 62 -12.77 -12.57 13.87
C LYS A 62 -12.37 -11.54 12.83
N GLU A 63 -11.24 -11.77 12.18
CA GLU A 63 -10.68 -10.89 11.17
C GLU A 63 -10.01 -11.72 10.06
N PHE A 64 -10.01 -11.16 8.84
CA PHE A 64 -9.10 -11.64 7.80
C PHE A 64 -8.42 -10.47 7.08
N TRP A 65 -7.20 -10.73 6.60
CA TRP A 65 -6.48 -9.82 5.73
C TRP A 65 -6.46 -10.38 4.33
N LEU A 66 -6.87 -9.58 3.39
CA LEU A 66 -6.88 -9.96 1.99
C LEU A 66 -5.46 -9.87 1.42
N ALA A 67 -4.96 -10.99 0.90
CA ALA A 67 -3.62 -11.13 0.35
C ALA A 67 -3.57 -11.03 -1.19
N ASP A 68 -4.67 -10.66 -1.82
CA ASP A 68 -4.75 -10.46 -3.27
C ASP A 68 -3.73 -9.43 -3.75
N ASP A 69 -3.15 -9.64 -4.94
CA ASP A 69 -2.28 -8.61 -5.55
C ASP A 69 -3.05 -7.34 -5.87
N ILE A 70 -4.28 -7.48 -6.37
CA ILE A 70 -5.19 -6.36 -6.65
C ILE A 70 -6.65 -6.84 -6.71
N PHE A 71 -7.35 -6.72 -5.60
CA PHE A 71 -8.73 -7.17 -5.45
C PHE A 71 -9.71 -6.41 -6.36
N THR A 72 -9.49 -5.11 -6.53
CA THR A 72 -10.42 -4.23 -7.24
C THR A 72 -10.16 -4.10 -8.73
N SER A 73 -9.34 -4.99 -9.30
CA SER A 73 -9.06 -5.00 -10.74
C SER A 73 -10.31 -5.22 -11.58
N ASP A 74 -11.24 -6.01 -11.07
CA ASP A 74 -12.60 -6.17 -11.59
C ASP A 74 -13.59 -5.70 -10.51
N GLN A 75 -14.05 -4.45 -10.63
CA GLN A 75 -14.94 -3.81 -9.66
C GLN A 75 -16.27 -4.55 -9.52
N LYS A 76 -16.84 -5.02 -10.62
CA LYS A 76 -18.12 -5.75 -10.61
C LYS A 76 -17.99 -7.04 -9.79
N TRP A 77 -16.92 -7.80 -10.04
CA TRP A 77 -16.65 -9.00 -9.27
C TRP A 77 -16.36 -8.69 -7.80
N ALA A 78 -15.55 -7.68 -7.51
CA ALA A 78 -15.24 -7.27 -6.13
C ALA A 78 -16.51 -6.88 -5.34
N THR A 79 -17.43 -6.13 -5.98
CA THR A 79 -18.72 -5.78 -5.40
C THR A 79 -19.56 -7.04 -5.15
N GLN A 80 -19.61 -7.98 -6.09
CA GLN A 80 -20.33 -9.25 -5.92
C GLN A 80 -19.76 -10.09 -4.77
N VAL A 81 -18.44 -10.13 -4.60
CA VAL A 81 -17.79 -10.79 -3.45
C VAL A 81 -18.21 -10.13 -2.14
N CYS A 82 -18.14 -8.79 -2.05
CA CYS A 82 -18.57 -8.06 -0.86
C CYS A 82 -20.03 -8.33 -0.51
N ASP A 83 -20.91 -8.32 -1.50
CA ASP A 83 -22.33 -8.61 -1.30
C ASP A 83 -22.57 -10.06 -0.88
N ALA A 84 -21.81 -11.01 -1.43
CA ALA A 84 -21.89 -12.41 -1.02
C ALA A 84 -21.39 -12.61 0.42
N ILE A 85 -20.29 -11.98 0.82
CA ILE A 85 -19.81 -11.97 2.22
C ILE A 85 -20.86 -11.39 3.16
N THR A 86 -21.44 -10.24 2.81
CA THR A 86 -22.50 -9.59 3.62
C THR A 86 -23.67 -10.53 3.84
N ARG A 87 -24.12 -11.25 2.81
CA ARG A 87 -25.22 -12.23 2.93
C ARG A 87 -24.93 -13.43 3.83
N THR A 88 -23.66 -13.72 4.14
CA THR A 88 -23.32 -14.82 5.09
C THR A 88 -23.72 -14.50 6.51
N GLY A 89 -23.90 -13.22 6.89
CA GLY A 89 -24.11 -12.78 8.26
C GLY A 89 -22.91 -13.01 9.19
N ALA A 90 -21.74 -13.38 8.67
CA ALA A 90 -20.54 -13.62 9.49
C ALA A 90 -20.04 -12.30 10.11
N ASP A 91 -19.94 -12.24 11.44
CA ASP A 91 -19.38 -11.07 12.16
C ASP A 91 -17.85 -11.10 12.06
N MET A 92 -17.35 -10.74 10.90
CA MET A 92 -15.92 -10.62 10.61
C MET A 92 -15.58 -9.23 10.09
N VAL A 93 -14.39 -8.74 10.44
CA VAL A 93 -13.83 -7.52 9.85
C VAL A 93 -12.63 -7.88 8.97
N TRP A 94 -12.27 -6.99 8.04
CA TRP A 94 -11.17 -7.29 7.14
C TRP A 94 -10.49 -6.05 6.56
N THR A 95 -9.31 -6.26 6.00
CA THR A 95 -8.52 -5.20 5.35
C THR A 95 -8.11 -5.59 3.93
N CYS A 96 -8.06 -4.60 3.06
CA CYS A 96 -7.48 -4.70 1.72
C CYS A 96 -6.24 -3.80 1.66
N THR A 97 -5.09 -4.34 2.10
CA THR A 97 -3.86 -3.56 2.29
C THR A 97 -2.86 -3.67 1.14
N ASN A 98 -3.09 -4.58 0.19
CA ASN A 98 -2.18 -4.76 -0.95
C ASN A 98 -2.39 -3.76 -2.09
N GLY A 99 -3.17 -2.73 -1.83
CA GLY A 99 -3.36 -1.62 -2.73
C GLY A 99 -4.61 -1.72 -3.60
N ILE A 100 -5.37 -0.64 -3.54
CA ILE A 100 -6.43 -0.34 -4.51
C ILE A 100 -5.85 0.71 -5.45
N ARG A 101 -6.06 0.54 -6.74
CA ARG A 101 -5.71 1.59 -7.69
C ARG A 101 -6.72 2.72 -7.61
N VAL A 102 -6.23 3.95 -7.69
CA VAL A 102 -7.08 5.15 -7.58
C VAL A 102 -8.10 5.25 -8.71
N GLU A 103 -7.77 4.70 -9.89
CA GLU A 103 -8.66 4.65 -11.05
C GLU A 103 -9.84 3.68 -10.87
N SER A 104 -9.70 2.72 -9.94
CA SER A 104 -10.80 1.81 -9.57
C SER A 104 -11.63 2.33 -8.38
N ALA A 105 -11.47 3.59 -8.01
CA ALA A 105 -12.26 4.18 -6.94
C ALA A 105 -13.69 4.51 -7.42
N ASP A 106 -14.66 3.97 -6.71
CA ASP A 106 -16.10 4.15 -6.96
C ASP A 106 -16.86 4.14 -5.65
N ASP A 107 -17.84 5.01 -5.49
CA ASP A 107 -18.64 5.13 -4.26
C ASP A 107 -19.42 3.86 -3.93
N ASN A 108 -19.95 3.18 -4.94
CA ASN A 108 -20.68 1.94 -4.74
C ASN A 108 -19.75 0.82 -4.26
N LEU A 109 -18.56 0.73 -4.85
CA LEU A 109 -17.51 -0.21 -4.41
C LEU A 109 -17.16 0.03 -2.94
N PHE A 110 -16.86 1.28 -2.54
CA PHE A 110 -16.51 1.56 -1.14
C PHE A 110 -17.65 1.30 -0.16
N ARG A 111 -18.89 1.60 -0.54
CA ARG A 111 -20.08 1.22 0.26
C ARG A 111 -20.17 -0.30 0.42
N SER A 112 -19.96 -1.06 -0.64
CA SER A 112 -19.99 -2.54 -0.59
C SER A 112 -18.85 -3.11 0.23
N LEU A 113 -17.64 -2.59 0.09
CA LEU A 113 -16.49 -2.91 0.96
C LEU A 113 -16.85 -2.70 2.43
N ARG A 114 -17.40 -1.53 2.76
CA ARG A 114 -17.74 -1.20 4.16
C ARG A 114 -18.84 -2.10 4.72
N ARG A 115 -19.89 -2.38 3.95
CA ARG A 115 -20.98 -3.28 4.38
C ARG A 115 -20.51 -4.70 4.65
N SER A 116 -19.55 -5.18 3.88
CA SER A 116 -18.94 -6.52 4.06
C SER A 116 -17.94 -6.63 5.21
N GLY A 117 -17.74 -5.54 5.98
CA GLY A 117 -16.83 -5.52 7.13
C GLY A 117 -15.44 -4.96 6.84
N CYS A 118 -15.15 -4.50 5.62
CA CYS A 118 -13.87 -3.86 5.31
C CYS A 118 -13.73 -2.55 6.09
N TYR A 119 -12.69 -2.46 6.91
CA TYR A 119 -12.45 -1.26 7.72
C TYR A 119 -11.23 -0.45 7.27
N ARG A 120 -10.35 -1.03 6.42
CA ARG A 120 -9.15 -0.36 5.92
C ARG A 120 -8.82 -0.79 4.49
N VAL A 121 -8.48 0.21 3.68
CA VAL A 121 -7.93 0.02 2.34
C VAL A 121 -6.65 0.82 2.20
N SER A 122 -5.74 0.38 1.30
CA SER A 122 -4.53 1.14 0.98
C SER A 122 -4.46 1.42 -0.51
N PHE A 123 -3.92 2.60 -0.85
CA PHE A 123 -3.70 3.04 -2.21
C PHE A 123 -2.20 3.09 -2.52
N GLY A 124 -1.80 2.54 -3.65
CA GLY A 124 -0.49 2.77 -4.21
C GLY A 124 -0.49 4.07 -4.97
N PHE A 125 -0.04 5.16 -4.36
CA PHE A 125 0.10 6.46 -5.03
C PHE A 125 1.40 6.54 -5.82
N GLU A 126 2.46 6.00 -5.28
CA GLU A 126 3.85 5.96 -5.72
C GLU A 126 4.44 7.39 -5.77
N SER A 127 3.93 8.28 -6.62
CA SER A 127 4.42 9.66 -6.78
C SER A 127 3.31 10.69 -6.58
N GLY A 128 3.69 11.89 -6.17
CA GLY A 128 2.85 13.10 -6.13
C GLY A 128 2.99 13.99 -7.35
N ASN A 129 3.56 13.48 -8.45
CA ASN A 129 3.79 14.22 -9.68
C ASN A 129 3.20 13.47 -10.87
N ASP A 130 2.26 14.11 -11.58
CA ASP A 130 1.51 13.47 -12.69
C ASP A 130 2.42 13.08 -13.87
N ARG A 131 3.52 13.83 -14.15
CA ARG A 131 4.50 13.45 -15.16
C ARG A 131 5.15 12.12 -14.80
N VAL A 132 5.61 11.99 -13.55
CA VAL A 132 6.23 10.76 -13.05
C VAL A 132 5.25 9.58 -13.14
N LEU A 133 3.99 9.76 -12.69
CA LEU A 133 2.97 8.71 -12.76
C LEU A 133 2.71 8.24 -14.20
N LYS A 134 2.77 9.14 -15.16
CA LYS A 134 2.60 8.85 -16.59
C LYS A 134 3.83 8.12 -17.17
N GLU A 135 5.02 8.63 -16.92
CA GLU A 135 6.27 8.15 -17.53
C GLU A 135 6.76 6.85 -16.88
N PHE A 136 6.54 6.69 -15.60
CA PHE A 136 7.04 5.54 -14.81
C PHE A 136 6.22 4.25 -15.02
N GLY A 137 5.37 4.19 -16.01
CA GLY A 137 4.72 2.93 -16.39
C GLY A 137 3.65 2.42 -15.41
N LYS A 138 3.06 3.28 -14.58
CA LYS A 138 1.85 2.90 -13.81
C LYS A 138 0.60 2.76 -14.72
N GLY A 139 0.81 2.69 -16.03
CA GLY A 139 -0.23 2.56 -17.04
C GLY A 139 -0.84 3.89 -17.47
N GLY A 140 -0.25 5.03 -17.08
CA GLY A 140 -0.56 6.37 -17.60
C GLY A 140 -1.96 6.91 -17.27
N ARG A 141 -2.70 6.28 -16.36
CA ARG A 141 -4.10 6.65 -16.06
C ARG A 141 -4.29 7.23 -14.65
N ALA A 142 -3.38 6.96 -13.72
CA ALA A 142 -3.47 7.49 -12.37
C ALA A 142 -3.08 8.97 -12.35
N THR A 143 -3.88 9.82 -11.71
CA THR A 143 -3.59 11.23 -11.48
C THR A 143 -3.73 11.59 -10.00
N ILE A 144 -3.11 12.70 -9.61
CA ILE A 144 -3.18 13.24 -8.25
C ILE A 144 -4.64 13.58 -7.87
N ASP A 145 -5.41 14.10 -8.80
CA ASP A 145 -6.83 14.42 -8.56
C ASP A 145 -7.67 13.16 -8.34
N GLN A 146 -7.43 12.10 -9.12
CA GLN A 146 -8.07 10.80 -8.89
C GLN A 146 -7.69 10.23 -7.52
N ALA A 147 -6.43 10.35 -7.11
CA ALA A 147 -5.96 9.92 -5.80
C ALA A 147 -6.71 10.65 -4.67
N ARG A 148 -6.81 11.99 -4.75
CA ARG A 148 -7.57 12.79 -3.78
C ARG A 148 -9.06 12.40 -3.75
N LYS A 149 -9.67 12.17 -4.90
CA LYS A 149 -11.06 11.74 -5.02
C LYS A 149 -11.27 10.36 -4.40
N ALA A 150 -10.39 9.39 -4.70
CA ALA A 150 -10.46 8.04 -4.16
C ALA A 150 -10.40 8.01 -2.62
N VAL A 151 -9.47 8.79 -2.03
CA VAL A 151 -9.36 8.89 -0.58
C VAL A 151 -10.62 9.52 0.04
N ARG A 152 -11.18 10.59 -0.57
CA ARG A 152 -12.43 11.18 -0.08
C ARG A 152 -13.58 10.18 -0.10
N MET A 153 -13.77 9.44 -1.19
CA MET A 153 -14.83 8.42 -1.32
C MET A 153 -14.69 7.31 -0.27
N ALA A 154 -13.47 6.75 -0.09
CA ALA A 154 -13.23 5.73 0.92
C ALA A 154 -13.54 6.23 2.35
N ARG A 155 -13.08 7.45 2.69
CA ARG A 155 -13.33 8.07 3.99
C ARG A 155 -14.83 8.37 4.20
N SER A 156 -15.54 8.85 3.19
CA SER A 156 -16.99 9.07 3.25
C SER A 156 -17.78 7.77 3.50
N ALA A 157 -17.26 6.63 3.04
CA ALA A 157 -17.79 5.32 3.35
C ALA A 157 -17.42 4.81 4.77
N GLY A 158 -16.62 5.57 5.55
CA GLY A 158 -16.18 5.17 6.89
C GLY A 158 -15.07 4.13 6.89
N ILE A 159 -14.24 4.11 5.85
CA ILE A 159 -13.09 3.21 5.69
C ILE A 159 -11.81 3.98 5.97
N ASP A 160 -10.94 3.44 6.84
CA ASP A 160 -9.61 3.96 7.09
C ASP A 160 -8.75 3.80 5.82
N THR A 161 -7.89 4.79 5.55
CA THR A 161 -7.10 4.81 4.31
C THR A 161 -5.60 4.78 4.57
N GLY A 162 -4.89 3.95 3.81
CA GLY A 162 -3.44 3.93 3.74
C GLY A 162 -2.92 4.46 2.41
N GLY A 163 -1.73 5.06 2.39
CA GLY A 163 -1.04 5.52 1.19
C GLY A 163 0.38 4.97 1.12
N TYR A 164 0.71 4.36 -0.02
CA TYR A 164 2.07 3.93 -0.34
C TYR A 164 2.69 4.89 -1.31
N PHE A 165 3.90 5.35 -0.98
CA PHE A 165 4.68 6.31 -1.75
C PHE A 165 6.06 5.73 -2.07
N MET A 166 6.68 6.23 -3.10
CA MET A 166 8.03 5.88 -3.50
C MET A 166 8.84 7.15 -3.80
N VAL A 167 10.15 7.07 -3.59
CA VAL A 167 11.14 8.06 -4.03
C VAL A 167 12.26 7.35 -4.77
N GLY A 168 12.91 8.06 -5.70
CA GLY A 168 13.95 7.46 -6.53
C GLY A 168 13.40 6.54 -7.62
N LEU A 169 12.19 6.82 -8.12
CA LEU A 169 11.68 6.21 -9.34
C LEU A 169 12.58 6.60 -10.52
N SER A 170 12.77 5.74 -11.51
CA SER A 170 13.75 5.93 -12.59
C SER A 170 13.68 7.27 -13.33
N VAL A 171 12.51 7.90 -13.29
CA VAL A 171 12.23 9.22 -13.92
C VAL A 171 12.13 10.36 -12.91
N ASP A 172 12.42 10.09 -11.62
CA ASP A 172 12.37 11.10 -10.58
C ASP A 172 13.49 12.16 -10.75
N THR A 173 13.13 13.34 -10.32
CA THR A 173 14.03 14.48 -10.08
C THR A 173 13.85 14.94 -8.63
N GLU A 174 14.73 15.80 -8.14
CA GLU A 174 14.52 16.41 -6.81
C GLU A 174 13.19 17.17 -6.73
N GLU A 175 12.75 17.78 -7.82
CA GLU A 175 11.50 18.52 -7.89
C GLU A 175 10.30 17.56 -7.76
N SER A 176 10.26 16.47 -8.52
CA SER A 176 9.17 15.50 -8.43
C SER A 176 9.08 14.80 -7.08
N MET A 177 10.22 14.60 -6.41
CA MET A 177 10.23 14.08 -5.04
C MET A 177 9.73 15.12 -4.02
N LYS A 178 9.94 16.44 -4.25
CA LYS A 178 9.31 17.51 -3.45
C LYS A 178 7.80 17.49 -3.62
N ASP A 179 7.31 17.37 -4.86
CA ASP A 179 5.88 17.27 -5.16
C ASP A 179 5.26 16.07 -4.45
N THR A 180 5.97 14.93 -4.42
CA THR A 180 5.54 13.72 -3.71
C THR A 180 5.40 13.95 -2.21
N ILE A 181 6.35 14.66 -1.58
CA ILE A 181 6.27 15.04 -0.17
C ILE A 181 5.09 15.99 0.07
N GLU A 182 4.90 17.00 -0.78
CA GLU A 182 3.80 17.96 -0.61
C GLU A 182 2.43 17.31 -0.80
N PHE A 183 2.30 16.43 -1.79
CA PHE A 183 1.10 15.62 -1.97
C PHE A 183 0.83 14.74 -0.74
N ALA A 184 1.84 14.00 -0.26
CA ALA A 184 1.70 13.14 0.92
C ALA A 184 1.35 13.93 2.18
N ARG A 185 1.88 15.15 2.33
CA ARG A 185 1.60 16.03 3.47
C ARG A 185 0.15 16.51 3.49
N THR A 186 -0.46 16.69 2.32
CA THR A 186 -1.80 17.29 2.17
C THR A 186 -2.92 16.27 1.99
N ILE A 187 -2.63 15.03 1.53
CA ILE A 187 -3.65 14.01 1.35
C ILE A 187 -4.11 13.46 2.71
N PRO A 188 -5.45 13.36 2.97
CA PRO A 188 -5.95 13.00 4.30
C PRO A 188 -6.01 11.47 4.52
N VAL A 189 -4.89 10.78 4.36
CA VAL A 189 -4.81 9.35 4.69
C VAL A 189 -4.51 9.14 6.18
N ASP A 190 -4.89 7.98 6.72
CA ASP A 190 -4.73 7.61 8.11
C ASP A 190 -3.40 6.90 8.39
N MET A 191 -2.80 6.32 7.37
CA MET A 191 -1.49 5.66 7.42
C MET A 191 -0.69 6.00 6.17
N MET A 192 0.64 6.11 6.33
CA MET A 192 1.56 6.37 5.21
C MET A 192 2.77 5.48 5.31
N LYS A 193 3.28 5.06 4.16
CA LYS A 193 4.56 4.40 4.01
C LYS A 193 5.23 4.90 2.74
N CYS A 194 6.51 5.23 2.85
CA CYS A 194 7.35 5.56 1.72
C CYS A 194 8.53 4.58 1.64
N SER A 195 8.90 4.16 0.45
CA SER A 195 10.07 3.33 0.19
C SER A 195 10.90 3.92 -0.94
N ILE A 196 12.18 3.54 -0.97
CA ILE A 196 13.04 3.80 -2.13
C ILE A 196 12.60 2.81 -3.22
N ALA A 197 12.53 3.28 -4.46
CA ALA A 197 12.27 2.41 -5.60
C ALA A 197 13.46 1.48 -5.81
N ILE A 198 13.19 0.18 -5.88
CA ILE A 198 14.23 -0.84 -6.13
C ILE A 198 13.95 -1.49 -7.47
N ALA A 199 14.99 -1.57 -8.30
CA ALA A 199 14.95 -2.28 -9.57
C ALA A 199 15.03 -3.80 -9.31
N PHE A 200 13.89 -4.43 -8.99
CA PHE A 200 13.86 -5.87 -8.74
C PHE A 200 14.14 -6.68 -10.00
N PRO A 201 14.93 -7.77 -9.89
CA PRO A 201 15.29 -8.63 -11.01
C PRO A 201 14.09 -9.06 -11.87
N GLY A 202 14.27 -8.99 -13.18
CA GLY A 202 13.26 -9.35 -14.18
C GLY A 202 12.18 -8.29 -14.42
N THR A 203 12.10 -7.21 -13.64
CA THR A 203 11.20 -6.10 -13.91
C THR A 203 11.70 -5.28 -15.14
N LYS A 204 10.79 -4.54 -15.78
CA LYS A 204 11.20 -3.65 -16.88
C LYS A 204 12.20 -2.58 -16.40
N MET A 205 12.02 -2.07 -15.19
CA MET A 205 12.97 -1.14 -14.56
C MET A 205 14.36 -1.76 -14.42
N PHE A 206 14.44 -3.01 -13.93
CA PHE A 206 15.71 -3.73 -13.81
C PHE A 206 16.39 -3.94 -15.17
N ASN A 207 15.64 -4.43 -16.17
CA ASN A 207 16.19 -4.69 -17.50
C ASN A 207 16.73 -3.41 -18.14
N ASN A 208 16.00 -2.30 -18.03
CA ASN A 208 16.48 -0.99 -18.50
C ASN A 208 17.78 -0.57 -17.80
N TYR A 209 17.89 -0.86 -16.49
CA TYR A 209 19.10 -0.51 -15.73
C TYR A 209 20.27 -1.43 -16.09
N VAL A 210 20.04 -2.71 -16.38
CA VAL A 210 21.07 -3.62 -16.92
C VAL A 210 21.57 -3.13 -18.27
N GLU A 211 20.66 -2.80 -19.20
CA GLU A 211 21.02 -2.30 -20.53
C GLU A 211 21.84 -1.01 -20.49
N LYS A 212 21.62 -0.17 -19.47
CA LYS A 212 22.36 1.09 -19.27
C LYS A 212 23.63 0.92 -18.41
N GLY A 213 23.94 -0.30 -17.94
CA GLY A 213 25.10 -0.55 -17.08
C GLY A 213 25.00 0.10 -15.69
N LEU A 214 23.77 0.31 -15.20
CA LEU A 214 23.52 1.03 -13.95
C LEU A 214 23.36 0.11 -12.73
N ILE A 215 23.31 -1.22 -12.92
CA ILE A 215 23.24 -2.20 -11.81
C ILE A 215 24.62 -2.35 -11.20
N ARG A 216 24.71 -2.26 -9.89
CA ARG A 216 25.97 -2.37 -9.12
C ARG A 216 26.17 -3.74 -8.51
N SER A 217 25.08 -4.43 -8.16
CA SER A 217 25.16 -5.76 -7.58
C SER A 217 24.18 -6.72 -8.24
N PHE A 218 24.63 -7.95 -8.46
CA PHE A 218 23.79 -9.08 -8.88
C PHE A 218 23.70 -10.12 -7.74
N ASP A 219 24.06 -9.77 -6.53
CA ASP A 219 23.80 -10.58 -5.34
C ASP A 219 22.34 -10.42 -4.91
N TRP A 220 21.56 -11.46 -5.11
CA TRP A 220 20.12 -11.43 -4.84
C TRP A 220 19.78 -11.33 -3.36
N ASP A 221 20.68 -11.68 -2.47
CA ASP A 221 20.51 -11.55 -1.01
C ASP A 221 20.49 -10.07 -0.58
N GLU A 222 21.05 -9.19 -1.39
CA GLU A 222 21.02 -7.73 -1.17
C GLU A 222 19.69 -7.07 -1.58
N TYR A 223 18.88 -7.73 -2.43
CA TYR A 223 17.63 -7.17 -2.98
C TYR A 223 16.45 -7.30 -2.02
N MET A 224 16.55 -6.66 -0.88
CA MET A 224 15.47 -6.61 0.09
C MET A 224 14.70 -5.29 0.00
N MET A 225 13.37 -5.34 0.21
CA MET A 225 12.47 -4.18 0.08
C MET A 225 12.85 -2.98 0.97
N TYR A 226 13.67 -3.18 1.98
CA TYR A 226 14.12 -2.16 2.93
C TYR A 226 15.65 -2.10 3.00
N THR A 227 16.32 -2.48 1.92
CA THR A 227 17.78 -2.37 1.86
C THR A 227 18.20 -0.91 1.98
N THR A 228 19.30 -0.70 2.70
CA THR A 228 20.01 0.57 2.72
C THR A 228 21.17 0.57 1.73
N GLN A 229 21.35 -0.53 1.00
CA GLN A 229 22.44 -0.70 0.06
C GLN A 229 22.14 0.01 -1.27
N ASP A 230 23.21 0.50 -1.87
CA ASP A 230 23.20 1.18 -3.16
C ASP A 230 23.35 0.13 -4.28
N LEU A 231 22.23 -0.52 -4.62
CA LEU A 231 22.20 -1.65 -5.57
C LEU A 231 22.31 -1.21 -7.03
N PHE A 232 22.06 0.05 -7.33
CA PHE A 232 22.07 0.58 -8.69
C PHE A 232 22.34 2.09 -8.67
N THR A 233 22.87 2.59 -9.77
CA THR A 233 23.04 4.03 -10.00
C THR A 233 21.75 4.59 -10.62
N HIS A 234 21.18 5.58 -9.99
CA HIS A 234 20.04 6.31 -10.59
C HIS A 234 20.55 7.25 -11.69
N GLU A 235 19.78 7.39 -12.79
CA GLU A 235 20.21 8.19 -13.95
C GLU A 235 20.41 9.69 -13.64
N HIS A 236 19.64 10.23 -12.68
CA HIS A 236 19.57 11.67 -12.44
C HIS A 236 19.87 12.06 -10.99
N LEU A 237 19.93 11.10 -10.07
CA LEU A 237 20.00 11.35 -8.63
C LEU A 237 21.12 10.53 -8.00
N SER A 238 21.84 11.12 -7.03
CA SER A 238 22.70 10.33 -6.16
C SER A 238 21.88 9.54 -5.16
N TYR A 239 22.39 8.39 -4.73
CA TYR A 239 21.74 7.58 -3.69
C TYR A 239 21.57 8.37 -2.38
N GLU A 240 22.55 9.19 -2.02
CA GLU A 240 22.47 10.09 -0.87
C GLU A 240 21.31 11.08 -0.98
N THR A 241 21.08 11.64 -2.16
CA THR A 241 19.91 12.50 -2.43
C THR A 241 18.61 11.74 -2.21
N ILE A 242 18.48 10.53 -2.73
CA ILE A 242 17.27 9.70 -2.55
C ILE A 242 17.06 9.40 -1.05
N GLN A 243 18.10 9.03 -0.33
CA GLN A 243 18.05 8.82 1.12
C GLN A 243 17.65 10.08 1.90
N LYS A 244 18.13 11.24 1.49
CA LYS A 244 17.72 12.53 2.05
C LYS A 244 16.22 12.76 1.88
N TYR A 245 15.66 12.41 0.71
CA TYR A 245 14.23 12.59 0.44
C TYR A 245 13.34 11.61 1.20
N ILE A 246 13.73 10.35 1.39
CA ILE A 246 12.96 9.45 2.24
C ILE A 246 12.96 9.91 3.70
N ARG A 247 14.09 10.40 4.24
CA ARG A 247 14.14 11.02 5.57
C ARG A 247 13.24 12.26 5.67
N LYS A 248 13.26 13.13 4.64
CA LYS A 248 12.36 14.28 4.55
C LYS A 248 10.89 13.87 4.53
N PHE A 249 10.54 12.82 3.79
CA PHE A 249 9.17 12.31 3.73
C PHE A 249 8.66 11.98 5.14
N TYR A 250 9.33 11.11 5.86
CA TYR A 250 8.91 10.70 7.22
C TYR A 250 8.87 11.89 8.18
N ARG A 251 9.85 12.77 8.10
CA ARG A 251 9.90 13.97 8.94
C ARG A 251 8.73 14.91 8.67
N HIS A 252 8.46 15.27 7.42
CA HIS A 252 7.47 16.28 7.07
C HIS A 252 6.04 15.76 6.94
N CYS A 253 5.86 14.49 6.56
CA CYS A 253 4.52 13.92 6.35
C CYS A 253 3.96 13.24 7.59
N ILE A 254 4.82 12.77 8.51
CA ILE A 254 4.41 12.03 9.72
C ILE A 254 4.77 12.80 10.98
N LEU A 255 6.07 13.03 11.26
CA LEU A 255 6.53 13.56 12.56
C LEU A 255 6.11 15.03 12.79
N PHE A 256 6.21 15.87 11.77
CA PHE A 256 5.91 17.29 11.85
C PHE A 256 4.70 17.71 10.99
N ASN A 257 3.73 16.80 10.81
CA ASN A 257 2.46 17.11 10.15
C ASN A 257 1.32 17.16 11.17
N PRO A 258 0.93 18.33 11.68
CA PRO A 258 -0.12 18.44 12.68
C PRO A 258 -1.44 17.82 12.22
N SER A 259 -1.80 18.02 10.96
CA SER A 259 -3.01 17.46 10.39
C SER A 259 -3.01 15.92 10.38
N PHE A 260 -1.86 15.29 10.12
CA PHE A 260 -1.70 13.85 10.21
C PHE A 260 -1.79 13.37 11.65
N ILE A 261 -1.07 14.02 12.56
CA ILE A 261 -1.05 13.69 14.00
C ILE A 261 -2.46 13.78 14.60
N ILE A 262 -3.17 14.88 14.35
CA ILE A 262 -4.55 15.07 14.82
C ILE A 262 -5.46 13.95 14.30
N ARG A 263 -5.39 13.63 13.01
CA ARG A 263 -6.17 12.52 12.44
C ARG A 263 -5.84 11.18 13.11
N ARG A 264 -4.55 10.91 13.37
CA ARG A 264 -4.12 9.68 14.06
C ARG A 264 -4.67 9.61 15.48
N ILE A 265 -4.64 10.70 16.23
CA ILE A 265 -5.21 10.78 17.59
C ILE A 265 -6.71 10.47 17.55
N PHE A 266 -7.49 11.18 16.73
CA PHE A 266 -8.92 10.94 16.62
C PHE A 266 -9.26 9.52 16.14
N ARG A 267 -8.47 9.00 15.19
CA ARG A 267 -8.61 7.62 14.76
C ARG A 267 -8.31 6.66 15.91
N GLY A 268 -7.19 6.84 16.61
CA GLY A 268 -6.76 6.01 17.73
C GLY A 268 -7.82 5.95 18.84
N ILE A 269 -8.44 7.08 19.19
CA ILE A 269 -9.55 7.14 20.14
C ILE A 269 -10.75 6.34 19.63
N ARG A 270 -11.17 6.57 18.37
CA ARG A 270 -12.32 5.90 17.76
C ARG A 270 -12.13 4.38 17.64
N THR A 271 -10.90 3.90 17.39
CA THR A 271 -10.60 2.49 17.17
C THR A 271 -10.08 1.77 18.41
N GLY A 272 -9.81 2.49 19.51
CA GLY A 272 -9.16 1.96 20.71
C GLY A 272 -7.64 1.74 20.56
N GLU A 273 -7.05 2.24 19.47
CA GLU A 273 -5.62 2.06 19.14
C GLU A 273 -4.72 3.19 19.67
N PHE A 274 -5.27 4.19 20.37
CA PHE A 274 -4.56 5.40 20.80
C PHE A 274 -3.25 5.11 21.56
N PHE A 275 -3.27 4.20 22.52
CA PHE A 275 -2.07 3.86 23.29
C PHE A 275 -1.01 3.15 22.45
N TRP A 276 -1.43 2.37 21.48
CA TRP A 276 -0.51 1.72 20.53
C TRP A 276 0.09 2.71 19.56
N ASP A 277 -0.71 3.63 19.04
CA ASP A 277 -0.22 4.72 18.18
C ASP A 277 0.81 5.59 18.91
N ALA A 278 0.54 5.93 20.17
CA ALA A 278 1.46 6.69 21.02
C ALA A 278 2.76 5.91 21.29
N TYR A 279 2.66 4.63 21.66
CA TYR A 279 3.82 3.77 21.89
C TYR A 279 4.72 3.67 20.65
N TYR A 280 4.14 3.47 19.46
CA TYR A 280 4.94 3.39 18.23
C TYR A 280 5.50 4.73 17.80
N ALA A 281 4.79 5.83 18.01
CA ALA A 281 5.31 7.16 17.76
C ALA A 281 6.56 7.43 18.61
N ILE A 282 6.50 7.11 19.92
CA ILE A 282 7.64 7.24 20.83
C ILE A 282 8.78 6.31 20.43
N LYS A 283 8.48 5.04 20.15
CA LYS A 283 9.49 4.07 19.70
C LYS A 283 10.18 4.49 18.42
N PHE A 284 9.42 4.98 17.46
CA PHE A 284 9.96 5.48 16.18
C PHE A 284 10.83 6.73 16.37
N TYR A 285 10.42 7.63 17.28
CA TYR A 285 11.20 8.81 17.63
C TYR A 285 12.52 8.47 18.36
N LEU A 286 12.50 7.42 19.19
CA LEU A 286 13.65 6.97 19.95
C LEU A 286 14.55 5.96 19.19
N MET A 287 14.11 5.44 18.05
CA MET A 287 14.98 4.61 17.21
C MET A 287 16.05 5.50 16.58
N PRO A 288 17.34 5.20 16.79
CA PRO A 288 18.40 5.87 16.04
C PRO A 288 18.11 5.68 14.55
N THR A 289 18.14 6.76 13.80
CA THR A 289 18.13 6.71 12.34
C THR A 289 19.29 5.80 11.92
N THR A 290 18.97 4.58 11.48
CA THR A 290 19.97 3.60 11.04
C THR A 290 20.74 4.20 9.87
N GLY A 291 21.90 4.74 10.13
CA GLY A 291 22.75 5.46 9.19
C GLY A 291 24.12 5.84 9.78
N GLU A 292 24.36 5.49 11.05
CA GLU A 292 25.69 5.64 11.65
C GLU A 292 26.11 4.27 12.22
N LYS A 293 26.74 3.47 11.36
CA LYS A 293 27.79 2.52 11.68
C LYS A 293 28.72 2.43 10.49
#